data_72add34c6422ed8815ec65130b500d70
#
_entry.id   72add34c6422ed8815ec65130b500d70
#
_cell.length_a   1.000
_cell.length_b   1.000
_cell.length_c   1.000
_cell.angle_alpha   90.00
_cell.angle_beta   90.00
_cell.angle_gamma   90.00
#
_symmetry.space_group_name_H-M   'P 1'
#
loop_
_entity.id
_entity.type
_entity.pdbx_description
1 polymer ?
#
loop_
_entity_poly.entity_id
_entity_poly.type
_entity_poly.pdbx_seq_one_letter_code
_entity_poly.pdbx_strand_id
1 'polypeptide(L)'
;MTKKEAIKLFEERKVRTVWDDELEKWYFSIVDVIGVLTDSVDSRKYWNKLKQRLKEEGNETVTNCHQLKLVAEDGKKRLTDVADTEQLFRLIQSVPSPKAEPFKSWMAQIASERIAELQDPELTIDRAMWEYKRLGYSDSWINQRLKSIEIRKNLADWTKGYSSLL
;
A
#
# COMPACT_ATOMS: atom_id res chain seq x y z
N MET A 1 11.30 -3.39 9.97
CA MET A 1 10.88 -2.01 9.59
C MET A 1 9.39 -1.87 9.86
N THR A 2 8.98 -0.87 10.60
CA THR A 2 7.56 -0.60 10.88
C THR A 2 6.92 0.12 9.69
N LYS A 3 5.58 0.04 9.55
CA LYS A 3 4.81 0.79 8.53
C LYS A 3 5.16 2.29 8.55
N LYS A 4 5.39 2.84 9.73
CA LYS A 4 5.74 4.26 9.93
C LYS A 4 7.14 4.58 9.40
N GLU A 5 8.10 3.67 9.54
CA GLU A 5 9.45 3.82 9.00
C GLU A 5 9.47 3.68 7.47
N ALA A 6 8.67 2.76 6.92
CA ALA A 6 8.51 2.61 5.47
C ALA A 6 7.89 3.87 4.84
N ILE A 7 6.80 4.39 5.40
CA ILE A 7 6.16 5.64 4.94
C ILE A 7 7.15 6.81 5.08
N LYS A 8 7.83 6.92 6.21
CA LYS A 8 8.81 7.98 6.46
C LYS A 8 9.95 7.96 5.42
N LEU A 9 10.41 6.78 5.01
CA LEU A 9 11.44 6.64 3.98
C LEU A 9 10.96 7.16 2.62
N PHE A 10 9.70 6.95 2.27
CA PHE A 10 9.10 7.52 1.07
C PHE A 10 8.88 9.03 1.18
N GLU A 11 8.46 9.54 2.34
CA GLU A 11 8.28 10.97 2.60
C GLU A 11 9.62 11.74 2.57
N GLU A 12 10.65 11.22 3.23
CA GLU A 12 12.00 11.84 3.28
C GLU A 12 12.69 11.86 1.92
N ARG A 13 12.39 10.91 1.03
CA ARG A 13 12.97 10.79 -0.31
C ARG A 13 12.09 11.38 -1.42
N LYS A 14 11.06 12.16 -1.07
CA LYS A 14 10.19 12.88 -2.03
C LYS A 14 9.63 12.02 -3.16
N VAL A 15 9.08 10.85 -2.84
CA VAL A 15 8.29 10.08 -3.80
C VAL A 15 7.02 10.86 -4.10
N ARG A 16 6.84 11.29 -5.35
CA ARG A 16 5.62 11.98 -5.78
C ARG A 16 4.46 11.01 -5.77
N THR A 17 3.37 11.41 -5.12
CA THR A 17 2.15 10.62 -4.98
C THR A 17 0.95 11.44 -5.44
N VAL A 18 -0.07 10.75 -5.96
CA VAL A 18 -1.35 11.35 -6.37
C VAL A 18 -2.47 10.47 -5.85
N TRP A 19 -3.49 11.10 -5.27
CA TRP A 19 -4.75 10.45 -4.93
C TRP A 19 -5.72 10.56 -6.11
N ASP A 20 -6.33 9.47 -6.50
CA ASP A 20 -7.39 9.41 -7.50
C ASP A 20 -8.73 9.25 -6.78
N ASP A 21 -9.57 10.29 -6.82
CA ASP A 21 -10.86 10.32 -6.13
C ASP A 21 -11.91 9.41 -6.77
N GLU A 22 -11.81 9.12 -8.07
CA GLU A 22 -12.77 8.27 -8.77
C GLU A 22 -12.52 6.79 -8.49
N LEU A 23 -11.25 6.40 -8.46
CA LEU A 23 -10.83 5.02 -8.20
C LEU A 23 -10.54 4.75 -6.72
N GLU A 24 -10.56 5.79 -5.87
CA GLU A 24 -10.20 5.74 -4.45
C GLU A 24 -8.85 5.05 -4.21
N LYS A 25 -7.83 5.43 -5.01
CA LYS A 25 -6.50 4.83 -5.00
C LYS A 25 -5.39 5.86 -4.92
N TRP A 26 -4.32 5.49 -4.22
CA TRP A 26 -3.04 6.17 -4.29
C TRP A 26 -2.21 5.67 -5.46
N TYR A 27 -1.61 6.60 -6.19
CA TYR A 27 -0.62 6.35 -7.22
C TYR A 27 0.73 6.93 -6.83
N PHE A 28 1.78 6.16 -7.09
CA PHE A 28 3.16 6.49 -6.74
C PHE A 28 4.01 6.57 -8.02
N SER A 29 4.87 7.59 -8.12
CA SER A 29 5.83 7.70 -9.22
C SER A 29 6.83 6.54 -9.18
N ILE A 30 6.82 5.69 -10.21
CA ILE A 30 7.70 4.50 -10.29
C ILE A 30 9.17 4.92 -10.29
N VAL A 31 9.53 5.96 -11.04
CA VAL A 31 10.92 6.45 -11.14
C VAL A 31 11.44 6.92 -9.78
N ASP A 32 10.59 7.58 -9.00
CA ASP A 32 10.97 8.06 -7.66
C ASP A 32 11.15 6.90 -6.68
N VAL A 33 10.25 5.90 -6.72
CA VAL A 33 10.36 4.68 -5.92
C VAL A 33 11.66 3.92 -6.25
N ILE A 34 12.00 3.80 -7.53
CA ILE A 34 13.25 3.16 -7.94
C ILE A 34 14.46 3.96 -7.42
N GLY A 35 14.39 5.28 -7.44
CA GLY A 35 15.45 6.13 -6.87
C GLY A 35 15.66 5.89 -5.36
N VAL A 36 14.59 5.57 -4.62
CA VAL A 36 14.67 5.20 -3.20
C VAL A 36 15.25 3.80 -3.00
N LEU A 37 14.83 2.84 -3.82
CA LEU A 37 15.17 1.42 -3.66
C LEU A 37 16.53 1.04 -4.27
N THR A 38 17.11 1.92 -5.08
CA THR A 38 18.39 1.68 -5.75
C THR A 38 19.31 2.88 -5.58
N ASP A 39 20.61 2.68 -5.75
CA ASP A 39 21.58 3.78 -5.83
C ASP A 39 21.82 4.21 -7.28
N SER A 40 20.83 4.01 -8.15
CA SER A 40 20.96 4.33 -9.57
C SER A 40 21.05 5.85 -9.75
N VAL A 41 22.09 6.29 -10.46
CA VAL A 41 22.27 7.68 -10.86
C VAL A 41 21.16 8.11 -11.84
N ASP A 42 20.62 7.16 -12.62
CA ASP A 42 19.54 7.40 -13.58
C ASP A 42 18.40 6.38 -13.35
N SER A 43 17.48 6.74 -12.48
CA SER A 43 16.32 5.93 -12.14
C SER A 43 15.39 5.68 -13.33
N ARG A 44 15.33 6.60 -14.30
CA ARG A 44 14.51 6.46 -15.51
C ARG A 44 15.07 5.37 -16.41
N LYS A 45 16.38 5.39 -16.64
CA LYS A 45 17.07 4.37 -17.43
C LYS A 45 16.97 3.00 -16.76
N TYR A 46 17.09 2.96 -15.42
CA TYR A 46 16.89 1.74 -14.64
C TYR A 46 15.49 1.19 -14.84
N TRP A 47 14.46 2.05 -14.70
CA TRP A 47 13.07 1.66 -14.90
C TRP A 47 12.81 1.10 -16.30
N ASN A 48 13.29 1.75 -17.33
CA ASN A 48 13.10 1.28 -18.70
C ASN A 48 13.65 -0.14 -18.92
N LYS A 49 14.84 -0.42 -18.38
CA LYS A 49 15.43 -1.77 -18.45
C LYS A 49 14.65 -2.80 -17.63
N LEU A 50 14.26 -2.42 -16.42
CA LEU A 50 13.46 -3.28 -15.55
C LEU A 50 12.10 -3.58 -16.17
N LYS A 51 11.43 -2.57 -16.71
CA LYS A 51 10.13 -2.71 -17.39
C LYS A 51 10.20 -3.66 -18.56
N GLN A 52 11.26 -3.56 -19.39
CA GLN A 52 11.46 -4.48 -20.51
C GLN A 52 11.63 -5.93 -20.00
N ARG A 53 12.49 -6.17 -19.01
CA ARG A 53 12.69 -7.51 -18.43
C ARG A 53 11.38 -8.07 -17.86
N LEU A 54 10.63 -7.30 -17.10
CA LEU A 54 9.35 -7.72 -16.52
C LEU A 54 8.31 -8.05 -17.58
N LYS A 55 8.33 -7.32 -18.71
CA LYS A 55 7.47 -7.63 -19.85
C LYS A 55 7.84 -8.95 -20.50
N GLU A 56 9.12 -9.23 -20.68
CA GLU A 56 9.63 -10.50 -21.19
C GLU A 56 9.30 -11.69 -20.27
N GLU A 57 9.30 -11.45 -18.96
CA GLU A 57 8.89 -12.41 -17.93
C GLU A 57 7.36 -12.59 -17.81
N GLY A 58 6.56 -11.86 -18.60
CA GLY A 58 5.10 -11.91 -18.56
C GLY A 58 4.48 -11.23 -17.34
N ASN A 59 5.20 -10.36 -16.66
CA ASN A 59 4.69 -9.60 -15.51
C ASN A 59 3.87 -8.38 -15.97
N GLU A 60 2.63 -8.62 -16.38
CA GLU A 60 1.73 -7.57 -16.87
C GLU A 60 1.26 -6.62 -15.77
N THR A 61 1.17 -7.06 -14.53
CA THR A 61 0.71 -6.24 -13.41
C THR A 61 1.51 -4.94 -13.26
N VAL A 62 2.83 -5.02 -13.42
CA VAL A 62 3.73 -3.86 -13.30
C VAL A 62 3.90 -3.13 -14.62
N THR A 63 3.88 -3.86 -15.75
CA THR A 63 4.14 -3.25 -17.07
C THR A 63 2.95 -2.48 -17.63
N ASN A 64 1.73 -2.82 -17.21
CA ASN A 64 0.49 -2.08 -17.53
C ASN A 64 0.24 -0.93 -16.54
N CYS A 65 1.30 -0.23 -16.14
CA CYS A 65 1.20 0.93 -15.26
C CYS A 65 0.49 2.10 -15.96
N HIS A 66 -0.24 2.89 -15.17
CA HIS A 66 -0.86 4.13 -15.64
C HIS A 66 0.18 5.22 -15.84
N GLN A 67 -0.16 6.22 -16.67
CA GLN A 67 0.62 7.43 -16.84
C GLN A 67 -0.17 8.64 -16.37
N LEU A 68 0.39 9.37 -15.41
CA LEU A 68 -0.19 10.61 -14.90
C LEU A 68 0.76 11.79 -15.11
N LYS A 69 0.20 12.99 -15.27
CA LYS A 69 0.98 14.22 -15.37
C LYS A 69 1.42 14.66 -13.99
N LEU A 70 2.68 14.40 -13.63
CA LEU A 70 3.29 14.85 -12.38
C LEU A 70 4.21 16.05 -12.61
N VAL A 71 4.33 16.90 -11.60
CA VAL A 71 5.26 18.02 -11.62
C VAL A 71 6.70 17.49 -11.54
N ALA A 72 7.53 17.86 -12.48
CA ALA A 72 8.95 17.55 -12.50
C ALA A 72 9.76 18.61 -11.72
N GLU A 73 11.05 18.37 -11.50
CA GLU A 73 11.92 19.31 -10.76
C GLU A 73 12.02 20.70 -11.39
N ASP A 74 11.85 20.76 -12.71
CA ASP A 74 11.81 22.03 -13.48
C ASP A 74 10.45 22.75 -13.43
N GLY A 75 9.51 22.27 -12.60
CA GLY A 75 8.17 22.81 -12.42
C GLY A 75 7.18 22.46 -13.55
N LYS A 76 7.61 21.78 -14.60
CA LYS A 76 6.74 21.39 -15.71
C LYS A 76 6.02 20.07 -15.41
N LYS A 77 4.76 19.99 -15.85
CA LYS A 77 4.00 18.74 -15.78
C LYS A 77 4.43 17.81 -16.92
N ARG A 78 4.87 16.60 -16.56
CA ARG A 78 5.29 15.56 -17.52
C ARG A 78 4.57 14.26 -17.25
N LEU A 79 4.25 13.52 -18.32
CA LEU A 79 3.72 12.16 -18.19
C LEU A 79 4.77 11.29 -17.50
N THR A 80 4.34 10.62 -16.44
CA THR A 80 5.18 9.79 -15.59
C THR A 80 4.46 8.47 -15.35
N ASP A 81 5.19 7.36 -15.47
CA ASP A 81 4.68 6.05 -15.12
C ASP A 81 4.42 6.00 -13.59
N VAL A 82 3.20 5.59 -13.23
CA VAL A 82 2.77 5.49 -11.83
C VAL A 82 2.24 4.10 -11.55
N ALA A 83 2.39 3.68 -10.30
CA ALA A 83 1.91 2.40 -9.80
C ALA A 83 0.90 2.63 -8.67
N ASP A 84 -0.19 1.87 -8.65
CA ASP A 84 -1.03 1.77 -7.45
C ASP A 84 -0.34 0.92 -6.38
N THR A 85 -0.97 0.73 -5.22
CA THR A 85 -0.35 0.04 -4.08
C THR A 85 0.01 -1.41 -4.41
N GLU A 86 -0.82 -2.13 -5.16
CA GLU A 86 -0.54 -3.51 -5.56
C GLU A 86 0.63 -3.58 -6.54
N GLN A 87 0.61 -2.74 -7.57
CA GLN A 87 1.69 -2.63 -8.54
C GLN A 87 3.00 -2.20 -7.88
N LEU A 88 2.93 -1.28 -6.90
CA LEU A 88 4.08 -0.85 -6.12
C LEU A 88 4.73 -2.02 -5.37
N PHE A 89 3.95 -2.86 -4.71
CA PHE A 89 4.50 -4.02 -4.00
C PHE A 89 5.11 -5.04 -4.96
N ARG A 90 4.49 -5.28 -6.10
CA ARG A 90 5.06 -6.15 -7.15
C ARG A 90 6.35 -5.57 -7.71
N LEU A 91 6.41 -4.26 -7.92
CA LEU A 91 7.63 -3.57 -8.34
C LEU A 91 8.77 -3.76 -7.33
N ILE A 92 8.50 -3.54 -6.03
CA ILE A 92 9.50 -3.69 -4.97
C ILE A 92 10.07 -5.13 -4.95
N GLN A 93 9.22 -6.14 -5.10
CA GLN A 93 9.65 -7.56 -5.18
C GLN A 93 10.58 -7.81 -6.36
N SER A 94 10.38 -7.10 -7.46
CA SER A 94 11.11 -7.28 -8.73
C SER A 94 12.44 -6.53 -8.78
N VAL A 95 12.70 -5.61 -7.85
CA VAL A 95 13.96 -4.84 -7.80
C VAL A 95 15.05 -5.64 -7.09
N PRO A 96 16.12 -6.07 -7.80
CA PRO A 96 17.23 -6.81 -7.22
C PRO A 96 18.23 -5.84 -6.54
N SER A 97 17.81 -5.21 -5.45
CA SER A 97 18.64 -4.27 -4.69
C SER A 97 18.63 -4.62 -3.21
N PRO A 98 19.78 -4.58 -2.52
CA PRO A 98 19.84 -4.76 -1.07
C PRO A 98 18.96 -3.76 -0.30
N LYS A 99 18.76 -2.56 -0.84
CA LYS A 99 17.86 -1.54 -0.24
C LYS A 99 16.39 -1.93 -0.32
N ALA A 100 16.00 -2.81 -1.21
CA ALA A 100 14.64 -3.34 -1.30
C ALA A 100 14.36 -4.46 -0.27
N GLU A 101 15.39 -5.10 0.27
CA GLU A 101 15.24 -6.25 1.19
C GLU A 101 14.43 -5.94 2.46
N PRO A 102 14.61 -4.81 3.15
CA PRO A 102 13.77 -4.47 4.30
C PRO A 102 12.29 -4.38 3.96
N PHE A 103 11.94 -3.87 2.77
CA PHE A 103 10.55 -3.81 2.28
C PHE A 103 10.01 -5.20 1.95
N LYS A 104 10.82 -6.04 1.30
CA LYS A 104 10.44 -7.43 0.97
C LYS A 104 10.18 -8.24 2.23
N SER A 105 11.04 -8.13 3.24
CA SER A 105 10.89 -8.78 4.53
C SER A 105 9.62 -8.31 5.26
N TRP A 106 9.36 -7.00 5.26
CA TRP A 106 8.16 -6.43 5.85
C TRP A 106 6.89 -6.92 5.14
N MET A 107 6.87 -6.97 3.80
CA MET A 107 5.73 -7.51 3.04
C MET A 107 5.49 -8.99 3.35
N ALA A 108 6.56 -9.79 3.47
CA ALA A 108 6.46 -11.20 3.83
C ALA A 108 5.87 -11.38 5.24
N GLN A 109 6.25 -10.52 6.19
CA GLN A 109 5.67 -10.50 7.53
C GLN A 109 4.17 -10.19 7.49
N ILE A 110 3.75 -9.12 6.80
CA ILE A 110 2.33 -8.75 6.65
C ILE A 110 1.52 -9.90 6.03
N ALA A 111 2.05 -10.54 4.98
CA ALA A 111 1.39 -11.68 4.35
C ALA A 111 1.23 -12.87 5.32
N SER A 112 2.27 -13.16 6.11
CA SER A 112 2.24 -14.23 7.12
C SER A 112 1.22 -13.93 8.22
N GLU A 113 1.19 -12.71 8.73
CA GLU A 113 0.20 -12.25 9.72
C GLU A 113 -1.22 -12.39 9.17
N ARG A 114 -1.44 -12.01 7.91
CA ARG A 114 -2.76 -12.13 7.27
C ARG A 114 -3.19 -13.58 7.10
N ILE A 115 -2.28 -14.49 6.78
CA ILE A 115 -2.58 -15.92 6.70
C ILE A 115 -2.97 -16.46 8.07
N ALA A 116 -2.25 -16.08 9.13
CA ALA A 116 -2.60 -16.46 10.50
C ALA A 116 -4.00 -15.97 10.91
N GLU A 117 -4.35 -14.73 10.57
CA GLU A 117 -5.69 -14.16 10.82
C GLU A 117 -6.81 -14.87 10.05
N LEU A 118 -6.53 -15.45 8.89
CA LEU A 118 -7.52 -16.26 8.16
C LEU A 118 -7.81 -17.59 8.87
N GLN A 119 -6.81 -18.13 9.59
CA GLN A 119 -6.96 -19.35 10.38
C GLN A 119 -7.60 -19.06 11.75
N ASP A 120 -7.27 -17.92 12.35
CA ASP A 120 -7.79 -17.44 13.63
C ASP A 120 -8.23 -15.96 13.50
N PRO A 121 -9.52 -15.72 13.21
CA PRO A 121 -10.04 -14.35 13.03
C PRO A 121 -9.95 -13.47 14.28
N GLU A 122 -9.80 -14.04 15.48
CA GLU A 122 -9.65 -13.26 16.73
C GLU A 122 -8.36 -12.44 16.72
N LEU A 123 -7.31 -12.92 16.05
CA LEU A 123 -6.06 -12.17 15.85
C LEU A 123 -6.26 -10.82 15.16
N THR A 124 -7.26 -10.71 14.30
CA THR A 124 -7.62 -9.42 13.66
C THR A 124 -8.16 -8.44 14.71
N ILE A 125 -8.94 -8.92 15.67
CA ILE A 125 -9.50 -8.11 16.77
C ILE A 125 -8.35 -7.65 17.68
N ASP A 126 -7.48 -8.57 18.07
CA ASP A 126 -6.31 -8.27 18.91
C ASP A 126 -5.41 -7.24 18.28
N ARG A 127 -5.14 -7.34 16.98
CA ARG A 127 -4.37 -6.35 16.23
C ARG A 127 -5.05 -4.98 16.23
N ALA A 128 -6.37 -4.93 16.00
CA ALA A 128 -7.12 -3.68 16.03
C ALA A 128 -7.05 -3.02 17.42
N MET A 129 -7.20 -3.80 18.50
CA MET A 129 -7.06 -3.31 19.86
C MET A 129 -5.66 -2.77 20.15
N TRP A 130 -4.63 -3.49 19.71
CA TRP A 130 -3.24 -3.06 19.85
C TRP A 130 -2.96 -1.74 19.11
N GLU A 131 -3.46 -1.59 17.89
CA GLU A 131 -3.31 -0.34 17.11
C GLU A 131 -3.98 0.85 17.82
N TYR A 132 -5.18 0.67 18.38
CA TYR A 132 -5.83 1.73 19.17
C TYR A 132 -5.02 2.11 20.40
N LYS A 133 -4.46 1.12 21.14
CA LYS A 133 -3.56 1.38 22.27
C LYS A 133 -2.33 2.17 21.84
N ARG A 134 -1.72 1.80 20.72
CA ARG A 134 -0.57 2.50 20.15
C ARG A 134 -0.87 3.95 19.78
N LEU A 135 -2.11 4.23 19.36
CA LEU A 135 -2.61 5.57 19.08
C LEU A 135 -2.96 6.38 20.36
N GLY A 136 -2.85 5.77 21.56
CA GLY A 136 -3.07 6.42 22.84
C GLY A 136 -4.50 6.34 23.38
N TYR A 137 -5.37 5.53 22.77
CA TYR A 137 -6.73 5.33 23.27
C TYR A 137 -6.74 4.43 24.53
N SER A 138 -7.61 4.74 25.50
CA SER A 138 -7.79 3.95 26.73
C SER A 138 -8.51 2.63 26.45
N ASP A 139 -8.27 1.64 27.31
CA ASP A 139 -8.98 0.34 27.23
C ASP A 139 -10.50 0.50 27.31
N SER A 140 -10.99 1.42 28.15
CA SER A 140 -12.42 1.73 28.25
C SER A 140 -12.98 2.25 26.92
N TRP A 141 -12.29 3.19 26.27
CA TRP A 141 -12.68 3.71 24.97
C TRP A 141 -12.69 2.63 23.89
N ILE A 142 -11.65 1.78 23.86
CA ILE A 142 -11.52 0.67 22.88
C ILE A 142 -12.70 -0.29 23.02
N ASN A 143 -13.03 -0.70 24.25
CA ASN A 143 -14.15 -1.59 24.51
C ASN A 143 -15.50 -0.99 24.08
N GLN A 144 -15.73 0.29 24.35
CA GLN A 144 -16.93 0.98 23.88
C GLN A 144 -16.98 1.06 22.35
N ARG A 145 -15.83 1.32 21.70
CA ARG A 145 -15.74 1.40 20.24
C ARG A 145 -16.08 0.05 19.59
N LEU A 146 -15.55 -1.05 20.09
CA LEU A 146 -15.84 -2.40 19.59
C LEU A 146 -17.33 -2.74 19.75
N LYS A 147 -17.93 -2.47 20.90
CA LYS A 147 -19.38 -2.65 21.13
C LYS A 147 -20.22 -1.82 20.15
N SER A 148 -19.85 -0.57 19.90
CA SER A 148 -20.58 0.30 18.97
C SER A 148 -20.50 -0.18 17.52
N ILE A 149 -19.40 -0.81 17.12
CA ILE A 149 -19.22 -1.43 15.79
C ILE A 149 -20.11 -2.66 15.66
N GLU A 150 -20.15 -3.51 16.69
CA GLU A 150 -21.01 -4.69 16.75
C GLU A 150 -22.50 -4.32 16.61
N ILE A 151 -22.97 -3.37 17.43
CA ILE A 151 -24.36 -2.88 17.37
C ILE A 151 -24.70 -2.34 15.97
N ARG A 152 -23.81 -1.57 15.36
CA ARG A 152 -24.03 -1.00 14.02
C ARG A 152 -24.10 -2.08 12.95
N LYS A 153 -23.27 -3.13 13.03
CA LYS A 153 -23.31 -4.26 12.09
C LYS A 153 -24.63 -5.02 12.23
N ASN A 154 -25.06 -5.30 13.44
CA ASN A 154 -26.32 -5.97 13.71
C ASN A 154 -27.51 -5.17 13.16
N LEU A 155 -27.54 -3.85 13.33
CA LEU A 155 -28.57 -2.97 12.74
C LEU A 155 -28.56 -2.98 11.21
N ALA A 156 -27.37 -2.98 10.59
CA ALA A 156 -27.24 -3.04 9.13
C ALA A 156 -27.72 -4.38 8.55
N ASP A 157 -27.49 -5.49 9.25
CA ASP A 157 -27.97 -6.81 8.83
C ASP A 157 -29.50 -6.92 8.97
N TRP A 158 -30.10 -6.31 9.98
CA TRP A 158 -31.55 -6.20 10.14
C TRP A 158 -32.20 -5.44 8.97
N THR A 159 -31.61 -4.33 8.54
CA THR A 159 -32.16 -3.53 7.43
C THR A 159 -32.06 -4.26 6.08
N LYS A 160 -31.02 -5.07 5.86
CA LYS A 160 -30.89 -5.91 4.66
C LYS A 160 -31.93 -7.05 4.63
N GLY A 161 -32.21 -7.65 5.78
CA GLY A 161 -33.24 -8.70 5.89
C GLY A 161 -34.68 -8.19 5.59
N TYR A 162 -34.97 -6.95 5.89
CA TYR A 162 -36.27 -6.33 5.59
C TYR A 162 -36.46 -5.96 4.11
N SER A 163 -35.37 -5.63 3.38
CA SER A 163 -35.42 -5.32 1.94
C SER A 163 -35.64 -6.52 1.05
N SER A 164 -35.44 -7.74 1.55
CA SER A 164 -35.67 -8.98 0.80
C SER A 164 -37.09 -9.54 0.98
N LEU A 165 -37.94 -8.89 1.77
CA LEU A 165 -39.33 -9.30 2.05
C LEU A 165 -40.39 -8.37 1.42
N LEU A 166 -39.97 -7.36 0.67
CA LEU A 166 -40.79 -6.45 -0.15
C LEU A 166 -40.48 -6.62 -1.63
#